data_9af84508a2e75dff897867aebd54362b
#
_entry.id   9af84508a2e75dff897867aebd54362b
#
_cell.length_a   1.000
_cell.length_b   1.000
_cell.length_c   1.000
_cell.angle_alpha   90.00
_cell.angle_beta   90.00
_cell.angle_gamma   90.00
#
_symmetry.space_group_name_H-M   'P 1'
#
loop_
_entity.id
_entity.type
_entity.pdbx_description
1 polymer ?
#
loop_
_entity_poly.entity_id
_entity_poly.type
_entity_poly.pdbx_seq_one_letter_code
_entity_poly.pdbx_strand_id
1 'polypeptide(L)'
;AECRRIGTSEEALEKAEKKGLDTGIRVRHPLDPAWELPVYIANFILMDYGTGAIFGCPAHDQRDFDFATKYGLAIPPVFVAEGAEETALGEAFVPMKSERVRYIRGFAGDAMQTGEEAVNAAIAHAEAKGYGKGVTNYRLRDWGISRQRYWGCPIPVVHCADCGVVAERKENLPVRLPDDVTFDVPGNPLDRH
;
A
#
# COMPACT_ATOMS: atom_id res chain seq x y z
N ALA A 1 8.09 11.07 16.17
CA ALA A 1 8.51 12.34 15.58
C ALA A 1 9.26 12.12 14.25
N GLU A 2 10.22 11.17 14.18
CA GLU A 2 11.03 10.91 12.99
C GLU A 2 10.19 10.38 11.81
N CYS A 3 9.29 9.43 12.05
CA CYS A 3 8.40 8.89 11.00
C CYS A 3 7.47 9.95 10.37
N ARG A 4 7.16 11.04 11.07
CA ARG A 4 6.35 12.15 10.52
C ARG A 4 7.16 13.12 9.67
N ARG A 5 8.49 13.05 9.69
CA ARG A 5 9.40 13.91 8.90
C ARG A 5 9.73 13.31 7.53
N ILE A 6 9.57 12.02 7.41
CA ILE A 6 9.71 11.29 6.14
C ILE A 6 8.39 11.51 5.41
N GLY A 7 8.41 12.12 4.23
CA GLY A 7 7.19 12.42 3.47
C GLY A 7 6.25 11.22 3.35
N THR A 8 4.96 11.47 3.26
CA THR A 8 3.92 10.45 3.19
C THR A 8 3.63 9.95 1.77
N SER A 9 4.38 10.41 0.76
CA SER A 9 4.21 9.92 -0.60
C SER A 9 4.74 8.49 -0.73
N GLU A 10 4.04 7.65 -1.47
CA GLU A 10 4.38 6.24 -1.73
C GLU A 10 5.83 6.11 -2.27
N GLU A 11 6.23 7.00 -3.16
CA GLU A 11 7.58 7.05 -3.74
C GLU A 11 8.67 7.42 -2.70
N ALA A 12 8.38 8.33 -1.78
CA ALA A 12 9.31 8.69 -0.71
C ALA A 12 9.49 7.55 0.30
N LEU A 13 8.41 6.81 0.58
CA LEU A 13 8.43 5.65 1.48
C LEU A 13 9.14 4.43 0.86
N GLU A 14 9.04 4.25 -0.45
CA GLU A 14 9.75 3.17 -1.16
C GLU A 14 11.27 3.36 -1.13
N LYS A 15 11.73 4.59 -1.33
CA LYS A 15 13.16 4.95 -1.36
C LYS A 15 13.79 5.15 0.02
N ALA A 16 12.98 5.35 1.06
CA ALA A 16 13.47 5.59 2.40
C ALA A 16 14.06 4.32 3.03
N GLU A 17 15.13 4.49 3.81
CA GLU A 17 15.65 3.43 4.66
C GLU A 17 14.56 2.90 5.59
N LYS A 18 14.36 1.59 5.61
CA LYS A 18 13.36 0.94 6.48
C LYS A 18 13.80 1.08 7.95
N LYS A 19 12.99 1.79 8.75
CA LYS A 19 13.22 2.01 10.17
C LYS A 19 12.02 1.59 11.00
N GLY A 20 12.27 0.97 12.14
CA GLY A 20 11.23 0.54 13.05
C GLY A 20 11.64 0.64 14.52
N LEU A 21 10.64 0.57 15.37
CA LEU A 21 10.78 0.52 16.83
C LEU A 21 10.06 -0.73 17.33
N ASP A 22 10.79 -1.63 18.03
CA ASP A 22 10.14 -2.70 18.78
C ASP A 22 9.36 -2.08 19.94
N THR A 23 8.08 -2.36 19.99
CA THR A 23 7.19 -1.85 21.06
C THR A 23 7.31 -2.65 22.34
N GLY A 24 7.99 -3.79 22.32
CA GLY A 24 8.00 -4.77 23.40
C GLY A 24 6.71 -5.61 23.50
N ILE A 25 5.68 -5.28 22.73
CA ILE A 25 4.44 -6.04 22.68
C ILE A 25 4.64 -7.29 21.84
N ARG A 26 4.05 -8.39 22.28
CA ARG A 26 3.99 -9.66 21.53
C ARG A 26 2.53 -10.05 21.32
N VAL A 27 2.23 -10.56 20.15
CA VAL A 27 0.90 -11.06 19.78
C VAL A 27 1.00 -12.51 19.34
N ARG A 28 -0.05 -13.28 19.58
CA ARG A 28 -0.12 -14.67 19.12
C ARG A 28 -0.52 -14.73 17.66
N HIS A 29 0.15 -15.59 16.91
CA HIS A 29 -0.23 -15.85 15.53
C HIS A 29 -1.64 -16.44 15.48
N PRO A 30 -2.55 -15.94 14.63
CA PRO A 30 -3.96 -16.38 14.61
C PRO A 30 -4.14 -17.83 14.21
N LEU A 31 -3.21 -18.41 13.45
CA LEU A 31 -3.27 -19.80 12.98
C LEU A 31 -2.39 -20.75 13.81
N ASP A 32 -1.46 -20.22 14.60
CA ASP A 32 -0.59 -20.97 15.51
C ASP A 32 -0.42 -20.20 16.81
N PRO A 33 -1.26 -20.43 17.83
CA PRO A 33 -1.19 -19.72 19.09
C PRO A 33 0.10 -19.92 19.90
N ALA A 34 0.90 -20.93 19.56
CA ALA A 34 2.23 -21.14 20.17
C ALA A 34 3.28 -20.22 19.58
N TRP A 35 3.02 -19.61 18.42
CA TRP A 35 3.91 -18.69 17.75
C TRP A 35 3.63 -17.25 18.15
N GLU A 36 4.57 -16.65 18.88
CA GLU A 36 4.50 -15.24 19.27
C GLU A 36 5.24 -14.36 18.27
N LEU A 37 4.59 -13.27 17.88
CA LEU A 37 5.08 -12.30 16.90
C LEU A 37 5.36 -10.96 17.59
N PRO A 38 6.48 -10.30 17.28
CA PRO A 38 6.76 -8.96 17.78
C PRO A 38 5.93 -7.90 17.06
N VAL A 39 5.53 -6.86 17.80
CA VAL A 39 4.84 -5.70 17.22
C VAL A 39 5.82 -4.55 17.08
N TYR A 40 5.99 -4.09 15.85
CA TYR A 40 6.85 -2.96 15.49
C TYR A 40 6.03 -1.76 15.01
N ILE A 41 6.51 -0.56 15.32
CA ILE A 41 6.12 0.65 14.62
C ILE A 41 7.15 0.86 13.52
N ALA A 42 6.74 0.89 12.25
CA ALA A 42 7.64 1.03 11.12
C ALA A 42 7.25 2.20 10.21
N ASN A 43 8.26 2.85 9.61
CA ASN A 43 8.08 4.06 8.81
C ASN A 43 7.49 3.82 7.41
N PHE A 44 7.49 2.57 6.94
CA PHE A 44 6.97 2.21 5.61
C PHE A 44 5.54 1.63 5.64
N ILE A 45 4.92 1.56 6.80
CA ILE A 45 3.53 1.13 6.97
C ILE A 45 2.61 2.34 6.76
N LEU A 46 1.72 2.23 5.77
CA LEU A 46 0.75 3.28 5.46
C LEU A 46 -0.42 3.23 6.46
N MET A 47 -0.67 4.35 7.13
CA MET A 47 -1.75 4.46 8.12
C MET A 47 -3.14 4.36 7.50
N ASP A 48 -3.26 4.74 6.22
CA ASP A 48 -4.52 4.71 5.47
C ASP A 48 -4.82 3.32 4.86
N TYR A 49 -3.97 2.33 5.11
CA TYR A 49 -4.18 0.97 4.63
C TYR A 49 -4.84 0.12 5.73
N GLY A 50 -6.10 -0.23 5.50
CA GLY A 50 -6.88 -1.03 6.46
C GLY A 50 -7.07 -0.31 7.79
N THR A 51 -6.62 -0.92 8.87
CA THR A 51 -6.65 -0.36 10.23
C THR A 51 -5.36 0.37 10.63
N GLY A 52 -4.38 0.44 9.72
CA GLY A 52 -3.02 0.89 10.04
C GLY A 52 -2.16 -0.15 10.75
N ALA A 53 -2.72 -1.32 11.05
CA ALA A 53 -1.99 -2.49 11.54
C ALA A 53 -1.90 -3.53 10.42
N ILE A 54 -0.68 -3.93 10.07
CA ILE A 54 -0.41 -4.86 8.98
C ILE A 54 0.28 -6.11 9.54
N PHE A 55 -0.12 -7.26 9.04
CA PHE A 55 0.56 -8.51 9.29
C PHE A 55 1.76 -8.62 8.34
N GLY A 56 2.98 -8.59 8.88
CA GLY A 56 4.20 -8.71 8.09
C GLY A 56 4.37 -10.13 7.55
N CYS A 57 4.89 -10.25 6.32
CA CYS A 57 5.16 -11.53 5.68
C CYS A 57 6.58 -11.56 5.08
N PRO A 58 7.63 -11.55 5.91
CA PRO A 58 9.01 -11.32 5.44
C PRO A 58 9.53 -12.37 4.47
N ALA A 59 9.04 -13.60 4.52
CA ALA A 59 9.45 -14.62 3.54
C ALA A 59 8.86 -14.39 2.13
N HIS A 60 7.81 -13.54 1.99
CA HIS A 60 7.02 -13.42 0.76
C HIS A 60 6.68 -11.95 0.39
N ASP A 61 7.28 -10.98 1.06
CA ASP A 61 7.28 -9.56 0.69
C ASP A 61 8.70 -9.00 0.88
N GLN A 62 9.27 -8.43 -0.17
CA GLN A 62 10.66 -7.98 -0.14
C GLN A 62 10.89 -6.83 0.87
N ARG A 63 9.92 -5.95 1.07
CA ARG A 63 10.04 -4.84 2.03
C ARG A 63 10.08 -5.36 3.46
N ASP A 64 9.24 -6.36 3.74
CA ASP A 64 9.21 -7.02 5.05
C ASP A 64 10.46 -7.88 5.26
N PHE A 65 10.99 -8.51 4.18
CA PHE A 65 12.24 -9.27 4.21
C PHE A 65 13.43 -8.38 4.59
N ASP A 66 13.57 -7.24 3.92
CA ASP A 66 14.64 -6.27 4.19
C ASP A 66 14.57 -5.76 5.63
N PHE A 67 13.36 -5.47 6.10
CA PHE A 67 13.12 -5.05 7.48
C PHE A 67 13.48 -6.15 8.48
N ALA A 68 12.97 -7.35 8.27
CA ALA A 68 13.22 -8.49 9.16
C ALA A 68 14.73 -8.83 9.23
N THR A 69 15.41 -8.83 8.10
CA THR A 69 16.86 -9.02 8.02
C THR A 69 17.60 -7.95 8.82
N LYS A 70 17.24 -6.68 8.64
CA LYS A 70 17.87 -5.57 9.34
C LYS A 70 17.72 -5.65 10.87
N TYR A 71 16.56 -6.11 11.34
CA TYR A 71 16.27 -6.20 12.77
C TYR A 71 16.49 -7.58 13.38
N GLY A 72 17.08 -8.51 12.62
CA GLY A 72 17.40 -9.87 13.08
C GLY A 72 16.16 -10.68 13.45
N LEU A 73 15.01 -10.42 12.77
CA LEU A 73 13.77 -11.16 13.00
C LEU A 73 13.79 -12.49 12.23
N ALA A 74 13.06 -13.46 12.75
CA ALA A 74 12.90 -14.74 12.04
C ALA A 74 12.12 -14.56 10.73
N ILE A 75 12.55 -15.25 9.67
CA ILE A 75 11.94 -15.23 8.34
C ILE A 75 11.53 -16.66 7.95
N PRO A 76 10.56 -17.28 8.63
CA PRO A 76 10.12 -18.62 8.27
C PRO A 76 9.28 -18.57 7.00
N PRO A 77 9.58 -19.38 5.97
CA PRO A 77 8.72 -19.49 4.80
C PRO A 77 7.37 -20.07 5.18
N VAL A 78 6.30 -19.58 4.57
CA VAL A 78 4.92 -20.06 4.75
C VAL A 78 4.54 -21.03 3.64
N PHE A 79 5.12 -20.83 2.47
CA PHE A 79 4.97 -21.70 1.32
C PHE A 79 6.30 -21.77 0.52
N VAL A 80 6.42 -22.80 -0.29
CA VAL A 80 7.56 -23.04 -1.17
C VAL A 80 7.07 -23.38 -2.58
N ALA A 81 7.94 -23.25 -3.58
CA ALA A 81 7.64 -23.70 -4.93
C ALA A 81 7.33 -25.23 -4.94
N GLU A 82 6.59 -25.67 -5.94
CA GLU A 82 6.30 -27.09 -6.13
C GLU A 82 7.61 -27.91 -6.22
N GLY A 83 7.70 -28.96 -5.43
CA GLY A 83 8.89 -29.82 -5.37
C GLY A 83 10.09 -29.24 -4.62
N ALA A 84 10.02 -28.00 -4.13
CA ALA A 84 11.09 -27.43 -3.32
C ALA A 84 10.98 -27.84 -1.83
N GLU A 85 12.13 -27.91 -1.18
CA GLU A 85 12.23 -28.09 0.27
C GLU A 85 12.24 -26.75 1.00
N GLU A 86 11.90 -26.77 2.29
CA GLU A 86 12.01 -25.60 3.16
C GLU A 86 13.51 -25.28 3.38
N THR A 87 13.95 -24.15 2.87
CA THR A 87 15.33 -23.67 3.04
C THR A 87 15.34 -22.21 3.50
N ALA A 88 16.44 -21.77 4.11
CA ALA A 88 16.63 -20.37 4.43
C ALA A 88 16.65 -19.53 3.15
N LEU A 89 15.90 -18.44 3.16
CA LEU A 89 15.76 -17.55 2.01
C LEU A 89 16.87 -16.50 2.00
N GLY A 90 17.49 -16.27 0.86
CA GLY A 90 18.40 -15.14 0.62
C GLY A 90 17.68 -13.86 0.22
N GLU A 91 16.45 -14.00 -0.27
CA GLU A 91 15.52 -12.93 -0.67
C GLU A 91 14.08 -13.42 -0.52
N ALA A 92 13.10 -12.52 -0.58
CA ALA A 92 11.70 -12.91 -0.49
C ALA A 92 11.29 -13.74 -1.71
N PHE A 93 10.60 -14.86 -1.47
CA PHE A 93 10.00 -15.67 -2.54
C PHE A 93 8.59 -15.16 -2.84
N VAL A 94 8.44 -14.45 -3.95
CA VAL A 94 7.18 -13.79 -4.36
C VAL A 94 6.69 -14.35 -5.70
N PRO A 95 5.98 -15.50 -5.71
CA PRO A 95 5.43 -16.08 -6.94
C PRO A 95 4.27 -15.25 -7.48
N MET A 96 3.90 -15.46 -8.73
CA MET A 96 2.67 -14.89 -9.27
C MET A 96 1.45 -15.46 -8.54
N LYS A 97 0.40 -14.67 -8.36
CA LYS A 97 -0.82 -15.09 -7.63
C LYS A 97 -1.53 -16.30 -8.24
N SER A 98 -1.32 -16.54 -9.51
CA SER A 98 -1.86 -17.71 -10.24
C SER A 98 -0.99 -18.95 -10.14
N GLU A 99 0.24 -18.83 -9.67
CA GLU A 99 1.12 -19.98 -9.48
C GLU A 99 0.66 -20.83 -8.30
N ARG A 100 0.79 -22.13 -8.46
CA ARG A 100 0.54 -23.09 -7.38
C ARG A 100 1.82 -23.26 -6.57
N VAL A 101 1.66 -23.08 -5.27
CA VAL A 101 2.74 -23.26 -4.29
C VAL A 101 2.29 -24.27 -3.23
N ARG A 102 3.23 -24.91 -2.58
CA ARG A 102 2.95 -25.81 -1.47
C ARG A 102 3.02 -25.02 -0.16
N TYR A 103 1.89 -24.87 0.49
CA TYR A 103 1.83 -24.28 1.82
C TYR A 103 2.33 -25.28 2.85
N ILE A 104 3.31 -24.87 3.66
CA ILE A 104 4.00 -25.71 4.64
C ILE A 104 3.71 -25.30 6.08
N ARG A 105 2.94 -24.21 6.28
CA ARG A 105 2.55 -23.70 7.60
C ARG A 105 1.10 -23.21 7.57
N GLY A 106 0.53 -23.13 8.77
CA GLY A 106 -0.76 -22.51 8.99
C GLY A 106 -1.94 -23.44 8.69
N PHE A 107 -3.07 -22.83 8.33
CA PHE A 107 -4.36 -23.53 8.20
C PHE A 107 -4.46 -24.47 6.99
N ALA A 108 -3.63 -24.29 5.99
CA ALA A 108 -3.66 -25.10 4.76
C ALA A 108 -2.83 -26.40 4.87
N GLY A 109 -1.92 -26.48 5.85
CA GLY A 109 -0.98 -27.60 5.94
C GLY A 109 -0.14 -27.70 4.65
N ASP A 110 0.22 -28.90 4.24
CA ASP A 110 1.01 -29.18 3.01
C ASP A 110 0.19 -29.09 1.70
N ALA A 111 -0.87 -28.29 1.67
CA ALA A 111 -1.74 -28.16 0.51
C ALA A 111 -1.08 -27.38 -0.62
N MET A 112 -1.35 -27.82 -1.86
CA MET A 112 -1.03 -27.08 -3.08
C MET A 112 -2.18 -26.12 -3.41
N GLN A 113 -1.89 -24.81 -3.38
CA GLN A 113 -2.91 -23.77 -3.62
C GLN A 113 -2.32 -22.62 -4.42
N THR A 114 -3.17 -21.90 -5.16
CA THR A 114 -2.84 -20.59 -5.69
C THR A 114 -2.98 -19.54 -4.58
N GLY A 115 -2.39 -18.35 -4.79
CA GLY A 115 -2.54 -17.25 -3.84
C GLY A 115 -4.01 -16.86 -3.61
N GLU A 116 -4.85 -16.92 -4.64
CA GLU A 116 -6.29 -16.61 -4.52
C GLU A 116 -7.04 -17.67 -3.70
N GLU A 117 -6.80 -18.95 -3.97
CA GLU A 117 -7.39 -20.04 -3.20
C GLU A 117 -7.02 -19.95 -1.71
N ALA A 118 -5.75 -19.64 -1.41
CA ALA A 118 -5.28 -19.51 -0.04
C ALA A 118 -5.89 -18.29 0.69
N VAL A 119 -6.02 -17.14 0.01
CA VAL A 119 -6.68 -15.96 0.59
C VAL A 119 -8.12 -16.26 0.93
N ASN A 120 -8.88 -16.91 0.02
CA ASN A 120 -10.28 -17.28 0.27
C ASN A 120 -10.41 -18.27 1.41
N ALA A 121 -9.51 -19.26 1.50
CA ALA A 121 -9.49 -20.21 2.60
C ALA A 121 -9.16 -19.54 3.95
N ALA A 122 -8.23 -18.59 3.97
CA ALA A 122 -7.89 -17.84 5.19
C ALA A 122 -9.05 -16.96 5.67
N ILE A 123 -9.74 -16.29 4.76
CA ILE A 123 -10.93 -15.50 5.07
C ILE A 123 -12.03 -16.40 5.66
N ALA A 124 -12.35 -17.49 5.00
CA ALA A 124 -13.37 -18.44 5.47
C ALA A 124 -13.01 -19.00 6.86
N HIS A 125 -11.73 -19.30 7.10
CA HIS A 125 -11.28 -19.77 8.40
C HIS A 125 -11.45 -18.69 9.49
N ALA A 126 -11.06 -17.45 9.20
CA ALA A 126 -11.18 -16.33 10.14
C ALA A 126 -12.64 -16.03 10.50
N GLU A 127 -13.54 -16.07 9.51
CA GLU A 127 -14.98 -15.89 9.69
C GLU A 127 -15.60 -17.02 10.51
N ALA A 128 -15.27 -18.28 10.20
CA ALA A 128 -15.75 -19.43 10.95
C ALA A 128 -15.31 -19.43 12.42
N LYS A 129 -14.15 -18.86 12.72
CA LYS A 129 -13.62 -18.71 14.08
C LYS A 129 -14.04 -17.41 14.78
N GLY A 130 -14.68 -16.49 14.06
CA GLY A 130 -15.21 -15.24 14.61
C GLY A 130 -14.17 -14.17 14.98
N TYR A 131 -12.92 -14.27 14.49
CA TYR A 131 -11.88 -13.26 14.76
C TYR A 131 -11.56 -12.34 13.57
N GLY A 132 -12.20 -12.53 12.43
CA GLY A 132 -12.00 -11.72 11.24
C GLY A 132 -13.12 -11.83 10.24
N LYS A 133 -13.09 -11.01 9.22
CA LYS A 133 -14.00 -11.04 8.06
C LYS A 133 -13.29 -10.59 6.80
N GLY A 134 -13.75 -11.09 5.65
CA GLY A 134 -13.32 -10.59 4.36
C GLY A 134 -13.73 -9.13 4.13
N VAL A 135 -12.82 -8.32 3.64
CA VAL A 135 -13.10 -6.91 3.27
C VAL A 135 -12.49 -6.64 1.90
N THR A 136 -13.30 -6.10 1.00
CA THR A 136 -12.82 -5.64 -0.30
C THR A 136 -12.52 -4.15 -0.24
N ASN A 137 -11.24 -3.79 -0.39
CA ASN A 137 -10.79 -2.41 -0.47
C ASN A 137 -10.51 -2.04 -1.92
N TYR A 138 -11.22 -1.05 -2.42
CA TYR A 138 -10.99 -0.52 -3.77
C TYR A 138 -9.82 0.48 -3.72
N ARG A 139 -8.79 0.25 -4.53
CA ARG A 139 -7.63 1.15 -4.67
C ARG A 139 -7.85 2.25 -5.71
N LEU A 140 -9.09 2.57 -6.00
CA LEU A 140 -9.41 3.71 -6.86
C LEU A 140 -9.18 4.98 -6.05
N ARG A 141 -8.27 5.82 -6.51
CA ARG A 141 -8.12 7.19 -6.02
C ARG A 141 -9.14 8.06 -6.73
N ASP A 142 -9.70 9.03 -6.02
CA ASP A 142 -10.55 10.04 -6.65
C ASP A 142 -9.80 10.72 -7.79
N TRP A 143 -10.38 10.65 -8.96
CA TRP A 143 -9.85 11.34 -10.13
C TRP A 143 -10.46 12.72 -10.18
N GLY A 144 -9.66 13.76 -9.88
CA GLY A 144 -10.10 15.13 -10.03
C GLY A 144 -10.51 15.41 -11.47
N ILE A 145 -11.75 15.79 -11.70
CA ILE A 145 -12.30 16.11 -13.03
C ILE A 145 -11.63 17.37 -13.57
N SER A 146 -11.42 18.36 -12.72
CA SER A 146 -10.76 19.60 -13.08
C SER A 146 -9.25 19.43 -13.15
N ARG A 147 -8.65 19.82 -14.26
CA ARG A 147 -7.22 19.82 -14.49
C ARG A 147 -6.74 21.26 -14.68
N GLN A 148 -5.94 21.75 -13.74
CA GLN A 148 -5.30 23.08 -13.81
C GLN A 148 -4.01 22.95 -14.63
N ARG A 149 -4.17 22.66 -15.91
CA ARG A 149 -3.10 22.63 -16.91
C ARG A 149 -3.53 23.48 -18.09
N TYR A 150 -2.62 23.83 -18.97
CA TYR A 150 -2.96 24.50 -20.22
C TYR A 150 -3.95 23.65 -21.06
N TRP A 151 -3.91 22.35 -20.90
CA TRP A 151 -4.86 21.40 -21.50
C TRP A 151 -5.82 20.83 -20.42
N GLY A 152 -6.91 20.26 -20.83
CA GLY A 152 -7.90 19.61 -19.98
C GLY A 152 -9.21 20.38 -19.92
N CYS A 153 -10.06 20.04 -18.96
CA CYS A 153 -11.37 20.64 -18.74
C CYS A 153 -11.45 21.20 -17.31
N PRO A 154 -10.80 22.33 -17.01
CA PRO A 154 -10.94 22.96 -15.71
C PRO A 154 -12.38 23.45 -15.53
N ILE A 155 -12.89 23.37 -14.29
CA ILE A 155 -14.17 23.96 -13.94
C ILE A 155 -13.98 25.50 -13.92
N PRO A 156 -14.74 26.26 -14.70
CA PRO A 156 -14.58 27.71 -14.77
C PRO A 156 -15.11 28.37 -13.50
N VAL A 157 -14.21 28.82 -12.66
CA VAL A 157 -14.52 29.50 -11.40
C VAL A 157 -13.70 30.76 -11.24
N VAL A 158 -14.23 31.71 -10.47
CA VAL A 158 -13.54 32.94 -10.07
C VAL A 158 -13.31 32.90 -8.55
N HIS A 159 -12.12 33.23 -8.12
CA HIS A 159 -11.79 33.39 -6.71
C HIS A 159 -12.09 34.84 -6.27
N CYS A 160 -13.17 35.05 -5.56
CA CYS A 160 -13.56 36.33 -4.98
C CYS A 160 -13.03 36.45 -3.54
N ALA A 161 -12.46 37.58 -3.20
CA ALA A 161 -11.94 37.82 -1.84
C ALA A 161 -13.05 37.77 -0.76
N ASP A 162 -14.28 38.19 -1.12
CA ASP A 162 -15.41 38.27 -0.17
C ASP A 162 -16.28 37.00 -0.20
N CYS A 163 -16.52 36.43 -1.39
CA CYS A 163 -17.45 35.31 -1.59
C CYS A 163 -16.77 33.93 -1.67
N GLY A 164 -15.46 33.87 -1.73
CA GLY A 164 -14.73 32.63 -1.98
C GLY A 164 -14.78 32.19 -3.45
N VAL A 165 -14.93 30.91 -3.69
CA VAL A 165 -14.99 30.34 -5.04
C VAL A 165 -16.41 30.47 -5.58
N VAL A 166 -16.57 31.17 -6.71
CA VAL A 166 -17.85 31.36 -7.40
C VAL A 166 -17.74 30.87 -8.85
N ALA A 167 -18.85 30.36 -9.39
CA ALA A 167 -18.87 29.94 -10.79
C ALA A 167 -18.74 31.14 -11.72
N GLU A 168 -17.99 30.96 -12.83
CA GLU A 168 -17.96 31.95 -13.90
C GLU A 168 -19.38 32.13 -14.51
N ARG A 169 -19.69 33.35 -14.92
CA ARG A 169 -20.98 33.66 -15.51
C ARG A 169 -21.17 32.97 -16.88
N LYS A 170 -22.37 32.50 -17.16
CA LYS A 170 -22.66 31.75 -18.37
C LYS A 170 -22.39 32.56 -19.64
N GLU A 171 -22.62 33.86 -19.60
CA GLU A 171 -22.35 34.76 -20.73
C GLU A 171 -20.85 34.93 -21.07
N ASN A 172 -19.96 34.62 -20.13
CA ASN A 172 -18.49 34.68 -20.32
C ASN A 172 -17.89 33.36 -20.84
N LEU A 173 -18.74 32.36 -21.06
CA LEU A 173 -18.27 31.05 -21.55
C LEU A 173 -18.29 31.01 -23.10
N PRO A 174 -17.35 30.30 -23.72
CA PRO A 174 -16.23 29.55 -23.14
C PRO A 174 -15.10 30.49 -22.67
N VAL A 175 -14.46 30.14 -21.55
CA VAL A 175 -13.22 30.80 -21.15
C VAL A 175 -12.13 30.46 -22.16
N ARG A 176 -11.56 31.46 -22.82
CA ARG A 176 -10.46 31.28 -23.78
C ARG A 176 -9.14 31.29 -23.05
N LEU A 177 -8.29 30.32 -23.39
CA LEU A 177 -6.92 30.29 -22.89
C LEU A 177 -6.06 31.28 -23.67
N PRO A 178 -5.01 31.85 -23.04
CA PRO A 178 -4.06 32.72 -23.72
C PRO A 178 -3.25 31.92 -24.78
N ASP A 179 -3.02 32.56 -25.93
CA ASP A 179 -2.29 31.94 -27.05
C ASP A 179 -0.77 32.21 -26.99
N ASP A 180 -0.33 33.11 -26.09
CA ASP A 180 1.03 33.60 -25.96
C ASP A 180 1.82 32.95 -24.81
N VAL A 181 1.41 31.76 -24.40
CA VAL A 181 2.10 30.95 -23.38
C VAL A 181 3.29 30.19 -23.99
N THR A 182 4.34 29.98 -23.18
CA THR A 182 5.50 29.17 -23.56
C THR A 182 5.60 27.90 -22.73
N PHE A 183 6.14 26.83 -23.33
CA PHE A 183 6.30 25.51 -22.71
C PHE A 183 7.77 25.15 -22.43
N ASP A 184 8.63 26.14 -22.42
CA ASP A 184 10.09 26.05 -22.30
C ASP A 184 10.59 25.81 -20.85
N VAL A 185 9.70 25.98 -19.88
CA VAL A 185 10.00 25.82 -18.46
C VAL A 185 9.04 24.81 -17.82
N PRO A 186 9.50 23.90 -16.95
CA PRO A 186 8.62 22.99 -16.22
C PRO A 186 7.57 23.74 -15.38
N GLY A 187 6.39 23.16 -15.25
CA GLY A 187 5.27 23.70 -14.48
C GLY A 187 4.04 24.00 -15.35
N ASN A 188 3.08 24.70 -14.76
CA ASN A 188 1.88 25.12 -15.48
C ASN A 188 2.17 26.46 -16.20
N PRO A 189 2.10 26.53 -17.55
CA PRO A 189 2.32 27.77 -18.29
C PRO A 189 1.40 28.92 -17.87
N LEU A 190 0.17 28.62 -17.44
CA LEU A 190 -0.81 29.61 -17.00
C LEU A 190 -0.44 30.32 -15.70
N ASP A 191 0.42 29.73 -14.86
CA ASP A 191 0.86 30.36 -13.60
C ASP A 191 1.78 31.57 -13.83
N ARG A 192 2.23 31.76 -15.08
CA ARG A 192 3.17 32.83 -15.47
C ARG A 192 2.54 33.88 -16.39
N HIS A 193 1.25 33.75 -16.64
CA HIS A 193 0.51 34.66 -17.53
C HIS A 193 -0.23 35.75 -16.78
#